data_53d62385c0d3f6089cdfb7ac66c37c14
#
_entry.id   53d62385c0d3f6089cdfb7ac66c37c14
#
_cell.length_a   1.000
_cell.length_b   1.000
_cell.length_c   1.000
_cell.angle_alpha   90.00
_cell.angle_beta   90.00
_cell.angle_gamma   90.00
#
_symmetry.space_group_name_H-M   'P 1'
#
loop_
_entity.id
_entity.type
_entity.pdbx_description
1 polymer ?
#
loop_
_entity_poly.entity_id
_entity_poly.type
_entity_poly.pdbx_seq_one_letter_code
_entity_poly.pdbx_strand_id
1 'polypeptide(L)'
;MNKYEEMMKRKNEIMLKSVGIDYSKYERKNIAFNYEKMLSDTGYSLDDVIKIQKETGVYNTPLLELRNLTKLARIVSKSGKAARILVKDESANPSGSFKDRRAALSLYDAKRKGFKGVVSATSGNYGAAVASQAAMRGLDCIIVQECFDSRKVGQPEILEKGRKCECFGAEVIQLTVGPELFYTFLKILEETGYYNASLYSPSGILGIESLGYEIVNECRARYKKDPSAVVITHAGGGNLTGTARGIEKAGGINTKIIGASVDLSGLHMASDLDFNKKSFTTGHTGFGIPFMTWPDRSDVPRSAARPLRYMDRYVTVTQGEVFYMTELLAQIEGMERGPAGNTSLMAAFMISQEMDNDDIIVVQETEYTGAGKHIYPQLTFAKENGVEVRIGDPIDEIPGESIIIPEHPSKLILKEQNLNTYRKSLIKNNLKNIKKKDLLKEDIEFLSEETKLSINEVMNIVKLL
;
A
#
# COMPACT_ATOMS: atom_id res chain seq x y z
N MET A 1 29.35 16.78 12.72
CA MET A 1 28.12 16.04 12.34
C MET A 1 27.08 17.06 11.94
N ASN A 2 26.38 16.88 10.83
CA ASN A 2 25.34 17.84 10.43
C ASN A 2 24.03 17.55 11.21
N LYS A 3 23.11 18.52 11.25
CA LYS A 3 21.83 18.42 11.98
C LYS A 3 20.98 17.22 11.54
N TYR A 4 21.06 16.82 10.27
CA TYR A 4 20.39 15.67 9.74
C TYR A 4 20.90 14.36 10.37
N GLU A 5 22.23 14.19 10.43
CA GLU A 5 22.84 12.99 11.02
C GLU A 5 22.53 12.87 12.52
N GLU A 6 22.49 13.97 13.24
CA GLU A 6 22.09 14.00 14.66
C GLU A 6 20.64 13.55 14.83
N MET A 7 19.73 14.07 14.02
CA MET A 7 18.32 13.68 14.05
C MET A 7 18.15 12.18 13.74
N MET A 8 18.82 11.68 12.69
CA MET A 8 18.74 10.27 12.31
C MET A 8 19.31 9.32 13.36
N LYS A 9 20.29 9.73 14.15
CA LYS A 9 20.80 8.93 15.29
C LYS A 9 19.77 8.80 16.41
N ARG A 10 18.95 9.84 16.64
CA ARG A 10 17.92 9.86 17.71
C ARG A 10 16.55 9.38 17.23
N LYS A 11 16.41 9.01 15.94
CA LYS A 11 15.10 8.67 15.34
C LYS A 11 14.32 7.64 16.16
N ASN A 12 14.97 6.58 16.63
CA ASN A 12 14.30 5.52 17.38
C ASN A 12 13.74 6.05 18.72
N GLU A 13 14.50 6.88 19.42
CA GLU A 13 14.05 7.52 20.67
C GLU A 13 12.84 8.42 20.44
N ILE A 14 12.89 9.27 19.40
CA ILE A 14 11.79 10.17 19.02
C ILE A 14 10.53 9.36 18.67
N MET A 15 10.70 8.32 17.88
CA MET A 15 9.59 7.45 17.46
C MET A 15 8.99 6.67 18.63
N LEU A 16 9.84 6.17 19.56
CA LEU A 16 9.36 5.48 20.77
C LEU A 16 8.48 6.39 21.62
N LYS A 17 8.91 7.64 21.83
CA LYS A 17 8.14 8.63 22.61
C LYS A 17 6.81 8.97 21.95
N SER A 18 6.78 9.05 20.62
CA SER A 18 5.62 9.49 19.86
C SER A 18 4.63 8.38 19.51
N VAL A 19 5.02 7.10 19.52
CA VAL A 19 4.10 5.95 19.32
C VAL A 19 3.66 5.34 20.65
N GLY A 20 4.51 5.47 21.70
CA GLY A 20 4.24 4.88 22.99
C GLY A 20 4.32 3.35 23.01
N ILE A 21 5.19 2.78 22.16
CA ILE A 21 5.47 1.36 22.08
C ILE A 21 6.99 1.17 22.17
N ASP A 22 7.43 0.36 23.12
CA ASP A 22 8.83 -0.02 23.25
C ASP A 22 9.14 -1.23 22.36
N TYR A 23 9.71 -0.96 21.21
CA TYR A 23 10.04 -1.99 20.21
C TYR A 23 11.10 -2.97 20.69
N SER A 24 11.99 -2.58 21.62
CA SER A 24 13.03 -3.45 22.15
C SER A 24 12.48 -4.68 22.86
N LYS A 25 11.28 -4.61 23.41
CA LYS A 25 10.59 -5.75 24.04
C LYS A 25 10.26 -6.90 23.07
N TYR A 26 10.26 -6.62 21.79
CA TYR A 26 9.89 -7.59 20.73
C TYR A 26 11.11 -8.07 19.94
N GLU A 27 12.27 -7.43 20.15
CA GLU A 27 13.54 -7.88 19.59
C GLU A 27 13.96 -9.20 20.23
N ARG A 28 14.48 -10.10 19.44
CA ARG A 28 15.15 -11.31 19.87
C ARG A 28 16.67 -11.12 19.71
N LYS A 29 17.45 -12.13 20.06
CA LYS A 29 18.91 -11.99 20.19
C LYS A 29 19.63 -11.38 18.99
N ASN A 30 19.22 -11.68 17.76
CA ASN A 30 19.87 -11.16 16.54
C ASN A 30 18.89 -10.38 15.67
N ILE A 31 18.29 -11.06 14.67
CA ILE A 31 17.40 -10.43 13.66
C ILE A 31 15.93 -10.72 13.91
N ALA A 32 15.62 -11.78 14.63
CA ALA A 32 14.26 -12.18 14.88
C ALA A 32 13.49 -11.11 15.66
N PHE A 33 12.26 -10.86 15.25
CA PHE A 33 11.37 -9.88 15.87
C PHE A 33 9.98 -10.45 16.04
N ASN A 34 9.40 -10.29 17.22
CA ASN A 34 8.09 -10.85 17.52
C ASN A 34 6.96 -9.89 17.14
N TYR A 35 6.65 -9.82 15.84
CA TYR A 35 5.58 -8.98 15.33
C TYR A 35 4.20 -9.32 15.89
N GLU A 36 3.89 -10.61 16.03
CA GLU A 36 2.57 -11.03 16.51
C GLU A 36 2.34 -10.61 17.96
N LYS A 37 3.37 -10.72 18.81
CA LYS A 37 3.30 -10.21 20.18
C LYS A 37 3.16 -8.68 20.18
N MET A 38 3.91 -7.96 19.36
CA MET A 38 3.81 -6.50 19.26
C MET A 38 2.38 -6.07 18.86
N LEU A 39 1.80 -6.74 17.88
CA LEU A 39 0.43 -6.46 17.43
C LEU A 39 -0.59 -6.80 18.54
N SER A 40 -0.44 -7.94 19.20
CA SER A 40 -1.29 -8.35 20.31
C SER A 40 -1.21 -7.42 21.51
N ASP A 41 -0.01 -6.93 21.85
CA ASP A 41 0.22 -6.04 23.00
C ASP A 41 -0.37 -4.63 22.80
N THR A 42 -0.86 -4.29 21.61
CA THR A 42 -1.67 -3.07 21.41
C THR A 42 -2.99 -3.13 22.16
N GLY A 43 -3.47 -4.34 22.48
CA GLY A 43 -4.73 -4.61 23.18
C GLY A 43 -5.99 -4.45 22.34
N TYR A 44 -5.86 -4.35 21.00
CA TYR A 44 -7.00 -4.25 20.10
C TYR A 44 -7.29 -5.60 19.43
N SER A 45 -8.47 -6.15 19.69
CA SER A 45 -9.04 -7.26 18.91
C SER A 45 -9.60 -6.75 17.58
N LEU A 46 -9.92 -7.66 16.66
CA LEU A 46 -10.58 -7.31 15.41
C LEU A 46 -11.96 -6.65 15.66
N ASP A 47 -12.69 -7.12 16.67
CA ASP A 47 -13.99 -6.55 17.04
C ASP A 47 -13.86 -5.13 17.56
N ASP A 48 -12.80 -4.84 18.33
CA ASP A 48 -12.49 -3.48 18.77
C ASP A 48 -12.16 -2.58 17.56
N VAL A 49 -11.37 -3.07 16.62
CA VAL A 49 -11.04 -2.33 15.38
C VAL A 49 -12.32 -1.99 14.62
N ILE A 50 -13.20 -2.96 14.40
CA ILE A 50 -14.49 -2.77 13.71
C ILE A 50 -15.37 -1.74 14.45
N LYS A 51 -15.46 -1.84 15.77
CA LYS A 51 -16.23 -0.89 16.59
C LYS A 51 -15.69 0.52 16.47
N ILE A 52 -14.37 0.71 16.60
CA ILE A 52 -13.70 2.01 16.48
C ILE A 52 -13.90 2.63 15.10
N GLN A 53 -13.83 1.83 14.05
CA GLN A 53 -14.04 2.26 12.67
C GLN A 53 -15.48 2.73 12.44
N LYS A 54 -16.46 1.98 12.95
CA LYS A 54 -17.89 2.37 12.86
C LYS A 54 -18.22 3.71 13.51
N GLU A 55 -17.49 4.09 14.57
CA GLU A 55 -17.67 5.40 15.22
C GLU A 55 -17.45 6.59 14.28
N THR A 56 -16.64 6.41 13.24
CA THR A 56 -16.28 7.47 12.28
C THR A 56 -16.73 7.16 10.86
N GLY A 57 -17.72 6.28 10.69
CA GLY A 57 -18.28 5.95 9.39
C GLY A 57 -17.37 5.12 8.47
N VAL A 58 -16.30 4.54 9.02
CA VAL A 58 -15.44 3.59 8.35
C VAL A 58 -15.96 2.19 8.57
N TYR A 59 -15.82 1.28 7.63
CA TYR A 59 -16.33 -0.08 7.68
C TYR A 59 -17.58 -0.30 6.81
N ASN A 60 -17.81 -1.54 6.42
CA ASN A 60 -18.97 -1.98 5.63
C ASN A 60 -19.08 -1.28 4.27
N THR A 61 -17.93 -1.10 3.61
CA THR A 61 -17.88 -0.56 2.26
C THR A 61 -18.52 -1.50 1.24
N PRO A 62 -19.07 -1.01 0.11
CA PRO A 62 -19.75 -1.86 -0.86
C PRO A 62 -18.84 -2.95 -1.48
N LEU A 63 -19.37 -4.17 -1.61
CA LEU A 63 -18.82 -5.19 -2.51
C LEU A 63 -19.68 -5.23 -3.77
N LEU A 64 -19.14 -4.82 -4.91
CA LEU A 64 -19.87 -4.64 -6.17
C LEU A 64 -19.41 -5.69 -7.20
N GLU A 65 -20.34 -6.21 -7.99
CA GLU A 65 -20.02 -7.10 -9.11
C GLU A 65 -19.85 -6.27 -10.38
N LEU A 66 -18.66 -6.35 -11.01
CA LEU A 66 -18.38 -5.73 -12.31
C LEU A 66 -18.87 -6.66 -13.44
N ARG A 67 -20.16 -6.55 -13.76
CA ARG A 67 -20.83 -7.48 -14.69
C ARG A 67 -20.35 -7.34 -16.10
N ASN A 68 -20.20 -6.10 -16.59
CA ASN A 68 -19.80 -5.84 -17.96
C ASN A 68 -18.31 -6.15 -18.15
N LEU A 69 -17.48 -5.83 -17.17
CA LEU A 69 -16.05 -6.16 -17.19
C LEU A 69 -15.84 -7.69 -17.13
N THR A 70 -16.60 -8.40 -16.29
CA THR A 70 -16.61 -9.87 -16.26
C THR A 70 -17.04 -10.46 -17.62
N LYS A 71 -18.08 -9.91 -18.25
CA LYS A 71 -18.52 -10.32 -19.58
C LYS A 71 -17.45 -10.09 -20.63
N LEU A 72 -16.81 -8.93 -20.60
CA LEU A 72 -15.70 -8.60 -21.51
C LEU A 72 -14.52 -9.57 -21.32
N ALA A 73 -14.13 -9.86 -20.08
CA ALA A 73 -13.08 -10.84 -19.79
C ALA A 73 -13.41 -12.22 -20.38
N ARG A 74 -14.67 -12.66 -20.29
CA ARG A 74 -15.14 -13.93 -20.89
C ARG A 74 -15.11 -13.93 -22.42
N ILE A 75 -15.37 -12.80 -23.05
CA ILE A 75 -15.30 -12.68 -24.52
C ILE A 75 -13.87 -12.85 -25.05
N VAL A 76 -12.90 -12.28 -24.34
CA VAL A 76 -11.48 -12.33 -24.75
C VAL A 76 -10.73 -13.57 -24.23
N SER A 77 -11.38 -14.39 -23.39
CA SER A 77 -10.80 -15.59 -22.80
C SER A 77 -11.12 -16.87 -23.58
N LYS A 78 -10.43 -17.95 -23.22
CA LYS A 78 -10.80 -19.29 -23.65
C LYS A 78 -12.15 -19.70 -23.05
N SER A 79 -12.90 -20.55 -23.76
CA SER A 79 -14.18 -21.08 -23.28
C SER A 79 -14.06 -21.69 -21.87
N GLY A 80 -15.00 -21.38 -20.98
CA GLY A 80 -15.03 -21.85 -19.60
C GLY A 80 -14.12 -21.08 -18.63
N LYS A 81 -13.39 -20.09 -19.12
CA LYS A 81 -12.51 -19.22 -18.32
C LYS A 81 -13.15 -17.85 -18.05
N ALA A 82 -12.48 -17.06 -17.29
CA ALA A 82 -12.76 -15.76 -16.71
C ALA A 82 -13.70 -15.79 -15.49
N ALA A 83 -13.03 -15.71 -14.33
CA ALA A 83 -13.64 -15.59 -13.03
C ALA A 83 -14.57 -14.36 -12.95
N ARG A 84 -15.52 -14.41 -12.03
CA ARG A 84 -16.36 -13.26 -11.67
C ARG A 84 -15.52 -12.20 -10.99
N ILE A 85 -15.52 -10.98 -11.50
CA ILE A 85 -14.74 -9.85 -10.96
C ILE A 85 -15.65 -9.05 -10.02
N LEU A 86 -15.25 -8.96 -8.76
CA LEU A 86 -15.89 -8.14 -7.74
C LEU A 86 -14.94 -7.02 -7.30
N VAL A 87 -15.51 -5.89 -6.93
CA VAL A 87 -14.79 -4.74 -6.37
C VAL A 87 -15.25 -4.50 -4.94
N LYS A 88 -14.31 -4.48 -4.01
CA LYS A 88 -14.49 -3.93 -2.67
C LYS A 88 -14.19 -2.44 -2.74
N ASP A 89 -15.23 -1.61 -2.75
CA ASP A 89 -15.14 -0.17 -3.04
C ASP A 89 -14.78 0.64 -1.80
N GLU A 90 -13.49 0.79 -1.56
CA GLU A 90 -12.95 1.54 -0.43
C GLU A 90 -13.03 3.07 -0.61
N SER A 91 -13.43 3.55 -1.78
CA SER A 91 -13.72 4.96 -2.00
C SER A 91 -14.90 5.48 -1.19
N ALA A 92 -15.76 4.57 -0.71
CA ALA A 92 -16.92 4.88 0.11
C ALA A 92 -16.56 5.30 1.56
N ASN A 93 -15.31 5.19 1.97
CA ASN A 93 -14.87 5.70 3.28
C ASN A 93 -14.86 7.25 3.34
N PRO A 94 -14.91 7.86 4.53
CA PRO A 94 -15.07 9.32 4.70
C PRO A 94 -14.05 10.19 3.95
N SER A 95 -12.77 9.80 3.92
CA SER A 95 -11.77 10.55 3.14
C SER A 95 -11.69 10.09 1.68
N GLY A 96 -12.52 9.15 1.26
CA GLY A 96 -12.53 8.61 -0.10
C GLY A 96 -11.46 7.54 -0.36
N SER A 97 -10.95 6.85 0.65
CA SER A 97 -9.98 5.77 0.47
C SER A 97 -9.92 4.77 1.62
N PHE A 98 -9.38 3.57 1.34
CA PHE A 98 -9.13 2.54 2.38
C PHE A 98 -8.22 3.02 3.52
N LYS A 99 -7.51 4.11 3.32
CA LYS A 99 -6.59 4.67 4.32
C LYS A 99 -7.30 5.09 5.60
N ASP A 100 -8.60 5.38 5.53
CA ASP A 100 -9.43 5.65 6.71
C ASP A 100 -9.42 4.48 7.70
N ARG A 101 -9.37 3.25 7.23
CA ARG A 101 -9.31 2.06 8.12
C ARG A 101 -8.10 2.10 9.04
N ARG A 102 -6.94 2.51 8.52
CA ARG A 102 -5.70 2.67 9.30
C ARG A 102 -5.79 3.88 10.23
N ALA A 103 -6.18 5.02 9.65
CA ALA A 103 -6.24 6.28 10.38
C ALA A 103 -7.24 6.19 11.55
N ALA A 104 -8.40 5.57 11.36
CA ALA A 104 -9.40 5.42 12.40
C ALA A 104 -8.84 4.79 13.68
N LEU A 105 -8.08 3.70 13.57
CA LEU A 105 -7.46 3.05 14.72
C LEU A 105 -6.28 3.86 15.27
N SER A 106 -5.40 4.38 14.40
CA SER A 106 -4.23 5.15 14.83
C SER A 106 -4.63 6.42 15.59
N LEU A 107 -5.65 7.13 15.11
CA LEU A 107 -6.13 8.38 15.74
C LEU A 107 -6.94 8.09 17.03
N TYR A 108 -7.65 6.97 17.07
CA TYR A 108 -8.27 6.49 18.31
C TYR A 108 -7.20 6.21 19.38
N ASP A 109 -6.13 5.50 19.01
CA ASP A 109 -5.03 5.17 19.91
C ASP A 109 -4.30 6.43 20.40
N ALA A 110 -4.06 7.41 19.51
CA ALA A 110 -3.50 8.70 19.87
C ALA A 110 -4.35 9.41 20.95
N LYS A 111 -5.66 9.50 20.70
CA LYS A 111 -6.60 10.14 21.65
C LYS A 111 -6.68 9.39 22.98
N ARG A 112 -6.75 8.05 22.94
CA ARG A 112 -6.77 7.20 24.15
C ARG A 112 -5.52 7.38 25.01
N LYS A 113 -4.35 7.57 24.35
CA LYS A 113 -3.07 7.82 25.04
C LYS A 113 -2.87 9.26 25.49
N GLY A 114 -3.83 10.16 25.24
CA GLY A 114 -3.82 11.54 25.70
C GLY A 114 -2.96 12.49 24.86
N PHE A 115 -2.60 12.11 23.63
CA PHE A 115 -1.92 13.03 22.71
C PHE A 115 -2.86 14.14 22.25
N LYS A 116 -2.34 15.38 22.16
CA LYS A 116 -3.10 16.54 21.70
C LYS A 116 -3.25 16.59 20.18
N GLY A 117 -2.27 16.02 19.46
CA GLY A 117 -2.24 16.05 18.01
C GLY A 117 -1.46 14.88 17.43
N VAL A 118 -1.44 14.83 16.11
CA VAL A 118 -0.78 13.78 15.32
C VAL A 118 0.08 14.39 14.22
N VAL A 119 1.15 13.68 13.85
CA VAL A 119 1.99 14.02 12.70
C VAL A 119 2.05 12.81 11.76
N SER A 120 1.92 13.04 10.46
CA SER A 120 2.11 12.00 9.45
C SER A 120 2.97 12.49 8.29
N ALA A 121 3.93 11.67 7.87
CA ALA A 121 4.70 11.87 6.64
C ALA A 121 4.05 11.07 5.51
N THR A 122 3.62 11.76 4.44
CA THR A 122 2.88 11.12 3.34
C THR A 122 2.89 11.98 2.08
N SER A 123 2.80 11.35 0.93
CA SER A 123 2.60 12.03 -0.36
C SER A 123 1.18 11.88 -0.93
N GLY A 124 0.24 11.30 -0.16
CA GLY A 124 -1.03 10.94 -0.77
C GLY A 124 -2.23 10.79 0.19
N ASN A 125 -3.12 9.88 -0.15
CA ASN A 125 -4.40 9.63 0.51
C ASN A 125 -4.33 9.38 2.01
N TYR A 126 -3.18 8.91 2.52
CA TYR A 126 -3.05 8.68 3.95
C TYR A 126 -3.09 10.00 4.75
N GLY A 127 -2.50 11.07 4.21
CA GLY A 127 -2.61 12.40 4.84
C GLY A 127 -4.07 12.85 4.97
N ALA A 128 -4.84 12.71 3.89
CA ALA A 128 -6.27 13.06 3.91
C ALA A 128 -7.06 12.21 4.91
N ALA A 129 -6.76 10.91 5.03
CA ALA A 129 -7.39 10.04 6.01
C ALA A 129 -7.02 10.42 7.46
N VAL A 130 -5.73 10.71 7.71
CA VAL A 130 -5.28 11.17 9.04
C VAL A 130 -5.94 12.49 9.40
N ALA A 131 -5.97 13.47 8.49
CA ALA A 131 -6.61 14.77 8.71
C ALA A 131 -8.13 14.63 8.97
N SER A 132 -8.83 13.81 8.18
CA SER A 132 -10.25 13.52 8.37
C SER A 132 -10.53 12.90 9.75
N GLN A 133 -9.78 11.88 10.13
CA GLN A 133 -9.94 11.21 11.42
C GLN A 133 -9.51 12.10 12.61
N ALA A 134 -8.53 12.99 12.42
CA ALA A 134 -8.13 13.97 13.42
C ALA A 134 -9.26 14.97 13.68
N ALA A 135 -9.87 15.52 12.61
CA ALA A 135 -11.01 16.40 12.70
C ALA A 135 -12.18 15.77 13.48
N MET A 136 -12.55 14.52 13.13
CA MET A 136 -13.64 13.80 13.80
C MET A 136 -13.36 13.52 15.28
N ARG A 137 -12.08 13.44 15.68
CA ARG A 137 -11.68 13.13 17.06
C ARG A 137 -11.23 14.36 17.86
N GLY A 138 -11.21 15.56 17.24
CA GLY A 138 -10.77 16.80 17.88
C GLY A 138 -9.28 16.76 18.26
N LEU A 139 -8.42 16.30 17.34
CA LEU A 139 -6.98 16.29 17.47
C LEU A 139 -6.36 17.28 16.50
N ASP A 140 -5.29 17.96 16.92
CA ASP A 140 -4.45 18.73 15.99
C ASP A 140 -3.81 17.80 14.98
N CYS A 141 -3.57 18.28 13.76
CA CYS A 141 -3.02 17.46 12.69
C CYS A 141 -1.97 18.23 11.88
N ILE A 142 -0.79 17.63 11.75
CA ILE A 142 0.28 18.14 10.87
C ILE A 142 0.62 17.07 9.85
N ILE A 143 0.58 17.43 8.56
CA ILE A 143 0.94 16.54 7.45
C ILE A 143 2.20 17.08 6.77
N VAL A 144 3.25 16.25 6.74
CA VAL A 144 4.48 16.55 5.99
C VAL A 144 4.41 15.81 4.67
N GLN A 145 4.41 16.54 3.55
CA GLN A 145 4.10 16.02 2.24
C GLN A 145 5.18 16.40 1.20
N GLU A 146 5.66 15.42 0.45
CA GLU A 146 6.47 15.68 -0.74
C GLU A 146 5.54 15.94 -1.93
N CYS A 147 5.59 17.16 -2.46
CA CYS A 147 4.70 17.65 -3.51
C CYS A 147 5.43 18.01 -4.81
N PHE A 148 6.69 18.42 -4.72
CA PHE A 148 7.39 19.05 -5.82
C PHE A 148 8.64 18.26 -6.23
N ASP A 149 8.93 18.24 -7.53
CA ASP A 149 10.19 17.72 -8.05
C ASP A 149 11.33 18.75 -7.90
N SER A 150 12.54 18.41 -8.39
CA SER A 150 13.71 19.29 -8.35
C SER A 150 13.53 20.62 -9.09
N ARG A 151 12.56 20.70 -10.01
CA ARG A 151 12.21 21.91 -10.77
C ARG A 151 11.11 22.73 -10.09
N LYS A 152 10.65 22.30 -8.92
CA LYS A 152 9.50 22.88 -8.17
C LYS A 152 8.15 22.70 -8.90
N VAL A 153 8.06 21.71 -9.76
CA VAL A 153 6.81 21.33 -10.43
C VAL A 153 6.08 20.31 -9.54
N GLY A 154 4.83 20.63 -9.19
CA GLY A 154 3.99 19.77 -8.38
C GLY A 154 3.05 18.92 -9.23
N GLN A 155 2.90 17.65 -8.89
CA GLN A 155 1.93 16.78 -9.52
C GLN A 155 0.50 17.18 -9.08
N PRO A 156 -0.44 17.42 -10.02
CA PRO A 156 -1.78 17.91 -9.69
C PRO A 156 -2.52 17.05 -8.65
N GLU A 157 -2.44 15.73 -8.78
CA GLU A 157 -3.07 14.79 -7.83
C GLU A 157 -2.52 14.92 -6.40
N ILE A 158 -1.20 15.10 -6.27
CA ILE A 158 -0.57 15.23 -4.94
C ILE A 158 -0.95 16.57 -4.30
N LEU A 159 -0.95 17.64 -5.08
CA LEU A 159 -1.37 18.97 -4.61
C LEU A 159 -2.84 18.98 -4.17
N GLU A 160 -3.71 18.30 -4.90
CA GLU A 160 -5.12 18.18 -4.54
C GLU A 160 -5.33 17.41 -3.22
N LYS A 161 -4.53 16.36 -2.99
CA LYS A 161 -4.53 15.65 -1.71
C LYS A 161 -4.07 16.55 -0.54
N GLY A 162 -3.10 17.42 -0.78
CA GLY A 162 -2.69 18.45 0.20
C GLY A 162 -3.82 19.41 0.55
N ARG A 163 -4.50 19.97 -0.45
CA ARG A 163 -5.68 20.83 -0.25
C ARG A 163 -6.80 20.13 0.50
N LYS A 164 -6.99 18.83 0.26
CA LYS A 164 -7.95 18.01 1.00
C LYS A 164 -7.58 17.89 2.48
N CYS A 165 -6.30 17.75 2.81
CA CYS A 165 -5.82 17.76 4.20
C CYS A 165 -6.13 19.11 4.87
N GLU A 166 -5.85 20.22 4.20
CA GLU A 166 -6.16 21.59 4.69
C GLU A 166 -7.67 21.77 4.89
N CYS A 167 -8.50 21.26 3.98
CA CYS A 167 -9.96 21.30 4.09
C CYS A 167 -10.46 20.61 5.38
N PHE A 168 -9.79 19.55 5.83
CA PHE A 168 -10.07 18.87 7.09
C PHE A 168 -9.42 19.55 8.32
N GLY A 169 -8.77 20.71 8.13
CA GLY A 169 -8.19 21.50 9.22
C GLY A 169 -6.75 21.11 9.59
N ALA A 170 -6.07 20.30 8.77
CA ALA A 170 -4.66 19.99 9.01
C ALA A 170 -3.74 21.12 8.55
N GLU A 171 -2.65 21.33 9.29
CA GLU A 171 -1.48 22.07 8.80
C GLU A 171 -0.69 21.19 7.82
N VAL A 172 -0.41 21.70 6.61
CA VAL A 172 0.30 20.93 5.57
C VAL A 172 1.63 21.59 5.26
N ILE A 173 2.72 20.86 5.52
CA ILE A 173 4.08 21.25 5.19
C ILE A 173 4.47 20.56 3.87
N GLN A 174 4.58 21.36 2.82
CA GLN A 174 4.90 20.90 1.47
C GLN A 174 6.40 20.99 1.20
N LEU A 175 6.99 19.87 0.78
CA LEU A 175 8.42 19.75 0.51
C LEU A 175 8.68 19.35 -0.95
N THR A 176 9.89 19.61 -1.40
CA THR A 176 10.45 18.96 -2.57
C THR A 176 10.84 17.53 -2.24
N VAL A 177 10.77 16.60 -3.19
CA VAL A 177 11.22 15.22 -3.01
C VAL A 177 12.69 15.18 -2.59
N GLY A 178 12.97 14.58 -1.46
CA GLY A 178 14.33 14.52 -0.90
C GLY A 178 14.40 13.95 0.51
N PRO A 179 15.58 13.99 1.13
CA PRO A 179 15.80 13.47 2.48
C PRO A 179 15.12 14.31 3.58
N GLU A 180 14.68 15.52 3.26
CA GLU A 180 14.08 16.47 4.19
C GLU A 180 12.75 15.99 4.78
N LEU A 181 12.03 15.10 4.08
CA LEU A 181 10.75 14.56 4.53
C LEU A 181 10.86 13.99 5.96
N PHE A 182 11.74 13.03 6.15
CA PHE A 182 11.86 12.36 7.45
C PHE A 182 12.59 13.20 8.49
N TYR A 183 13.52 14.06 8.08
CA TYR A 183 14.13 15.04 8.98
C TYR A 183 13.07 15.98 9.56
N THR A 184 12.25 16.58 8.71
CA THR A 184 11.17 17.51 9.10
C THR A 184 10.13 16.79 9.97
N PHE A 185 9.73 15.59 9.56
CA PHE A 185 8.80 14.75 10.33
C PHE A 185 9.29 14.46 11.75
N LEU A 186 10.53 14.01 11.91
CA LEU A 186 11.11 13.70 13.21
C LEU A 186 11.27 14.95 14.07
N LYS A 187 11.67 16.08 13.44
CA LYS A 187 11.81 17.37 14.14
C LYS A 187 10.46 17.84 14.70
N ILE A 188 9.40 17.76 13.92
CA ILE A 188 8.05 18.14 14.37
C ILE A 188 7.58 17.24 15.51
N LEU A 189 7.80 15.92 15.41
CA LEU A 189 7.45 14.99 16.50
C LEU A 189 8.16 15.35 17.80
N GLU A 190 9.44 15.71 17.73
CA GLU A 190 10.24 16.09 18.89
C GLU A 190 9.78 17.43 19.50
N GLU A 191 9.48 18.42 18.65
CA GLU A 191 9.09 19.78 19.08
C GLU A 191 7.67 19.83 19.63
N THR A 192 6.73 19.07 19.03
CA THR A 192 5.31 19.11 19.42
C THR A 192 4.94 18.09 20.47
N GLY A 193 5.65 16.99 20.57
CA GLY A 193 5.26 15.83 21.35
C GLY A 193 3.99 15.14 20.83
N TYR A 194 3.64 15.34 19.57
CA TYR A 194 2.44 14.74 18.96
C TYR A 194 2.65 13.25 18.66
N TYR A 195 1.52 12.57 18.44
CA TYR A 195 1.54 11.14 18.09
C TYR A 195 2.06 10.90 16.67
N ASN A 196 2.92 9.91 16.54
CA ASN A 196 3.42 9.45 15.26
C ASN A 196 2.36 8.57 14.54
N ALA A 197 1.61 9.16 13.64
CA ALA A 197 0.62 8.46 12.84
C ALA A 197 1.25 7.79 11.59
N SER A 198 2.36 7.06 11.76
CA SER A 198 2.93 6.29 10.64
C SER A 198 2.00 5.16 10.21
N LEU A 199 1.88 5.01 8.90
CA LEU A 199 1.09 3.92 8.29
C LEU A 199 1.73 2.53 8.44
N TYR A 200 2.96 2.45 8.96
CA TYR A 200 3.69 1.21 9.23
C TYR A 200 3.73 0.83 10.71
N SER A 201 3.04 1.60 11.54
CA SER A 201 2.82 1.29 12.95
C SER A 201 1.93 0.04 13.13
N PRO A 202 1.96 -0.61 14.30
CA PRO A 202 1.03 -1.70 14.61
C PRO A 202 -0.44 -1.32 14.40
N SER A 203 -0.86 -0.16 14.89
CA SER A 203 -2.24 0.34 14.69
C SER A 203 -2.58 0.54 13.22
N GLY A 204 -1.62 1.04 12.42
CA GLY A 204 -1.79 1.21 10.98
C GLY A 204 -2.01 -0.11 10.22
N ILE A 205 -1.47 -1.22 10.70
CA ILE A 205 -1.67 -2.55 10.09
C ILE A 205 -2.96 -3.21 10.61
N LEU A 206 -3.18 -3.21 11.92
CA LEU A 206 -4.39 -3.78 12.52
C LEU A 206 -5.68 -3.13 11.97
N GLY A 207 -5.64 -1.82 11.70
CA GLY A 207 -6.79 -1.11 11.13
C GLY A 207 -7.23 -1.61 9.75
N ILE A 208 -6.34 -2.29 8.98
CA ILE A 208 -6.70 -2.87 7.67
C ILE A 208 -7.31 -4.28 7.78
N GLU A 209 -7.14 -4.97 8.90
CA GLU A 209 -7.64 -6.35 9.04
C GLU A 209 -9.14 -6.46 8.81
N SER A 210 -9.92 -5.45 9.20
CA SER A 210 -11.37 -5.40 8.94
C SER A 210 -11.72 -5.52 7.46
N LEU A 211 -10.88 -5.00 6.55
CA LEU A 211 -11.11 -5.05 5.11
C LEU A 211 -11.07 -6.49 4.57
N GLY A 212 -10.01 -7.23 4.92
CA GLY A 212 -9.92 -8.64 4.53
C GLY A 212 -11.02 -9.49 5.13
N TYR A 213 -11.37 -9.24 6.38
CA TYR A 213 -12.47 -9.90 7.07
C TYR A 213 -13.83 -9.66 6.39
N GLU A 214 -14.12 -8.41 6.01
CA GLU A 214 -15.34 -8.08 5.26
C GLU A 214 -15.39 -8.79 3.90
N ILE A 215 -14.31 -8.78 3.12
CA ILE A 215 -14.26 -9.40 1.80
C ILE A 215 -14.70 -10.86 1.87
N VAL A 216 -14.12 -11.66 2.79
CA VAL A 216 -14.44 -13.08 2.92
C VAL A 216 -15.91 -13.27 3.34
N ASN A 217 -16.35 -12.56 4.37
CA ASN A 217 -17.69 -12.73 4.91
C ASN A 217 -18.78 -12.29 3.92
N GLU A 218 -18.56 -11.21 3.16
CA GLU A 218 -19.50 -10.77 2.15
C GLU A 218 -19.55 -11.73 0.95
N CYS A 219 -18.43 -12.30 0.53
CA CYS A 219 -18.42 -13.35 -0.50
C CYS A 219 -19.20 -14.58 -0.03
N ARG A 220 -18.98 -15.03 1.20
CA ARG A 220 -19.75 -16.16 1.79
C ARG A 220 -21.24 -15.86 1.86
N ALA A 221 -21.60 -14.66 2.30
CA ALA A 221 -23.01 -14.28 2.42
C ALA A 221 -23.72 -14.28 1.07
N ARG A 222 -23.09 -13.74 0.02
CA ARG A 222 -23.70 -13.55 -1.30
C ARG A 222 -23.54 -14.75 -2.23
N TYR A 223 -22.37 -15.39 -2.23
CA TYR A 223 -21.99 -16.41 -3.22
C TYR A 223 -21.78 -17.79 -2.61
N LYS A 224 -21.90 -17.92 -1.28
CA LYS A 224 -21.73 -19.19 -0.53
C LYS A 224 -20.34 -19.81 -0.66
N LYS A 225 -19.34 -19.01 -1.04
CA LYS A 225 -17.94 -19.43 -1.12
C LYS A 225 -16.98 -18.29 -0.83
N ASP A 226 -15.74 -18.64 -0.51
CA ASP A 226 -14.65 -17.70 -0.35
C ASP A 226 -14.21 -17.14 -1.71
N PRO A 227 -13.62 -15.94 -1.76
CA PRO A 227 -12.93 -15.50 -2.98
C PRO A 227 -11.76 -16.44 -3.29
N SER A 228 -11.60 -16.84 -4.53
CA SER A 228 -10.45 -17.63 -4.98
C SER A 228 -9.16 -16.81 -4.94
N ALA A 229 -9.26 -15.50 -5.21
CA ALA A 229 -8.15 -14.57 -5.12
C ALA A 229 -8.60 -13.16 -4.70
N VAL A 230 -7.71 -12.43 -4.03
CA VAL A 230 -7.83 -10.99 -3.76
C VAL A 230 -6.61 -10.29 -4.36
N VAL A 231 -6.85 -9.30 -5.24
CA VAL A 231 -5.81 -8.50 -5.89
C VAL A 231 -5.72 -7.13 -5.22
N ILE A 232 -4.52 -6.75 -4.83
CA ILE A 232 -4.25 -5.61 -3.98
C ILE A 232 -3.15 -4.76 -4.59
N THR A 233 -3.42 -3.48 -4.80
CA THR A 233 -2.38 -2.53 -5.22
C THR A 233 -1.28 -2.48 -4.16
N HIS A 234 -0.06 -2.84 -4.58
CA HIS A 234 1.10 -2.94 -3.72
C HIS A 234 2.04 -1.75 -3.93
N ALA A 235 2.20 -0.95 -2.88
CA ALA A 235 3.20 0.11 -2.78
C ALA A 235 4.09 -0.15 -1.56
N GLY A 236 3.73 0.34 -0.38
CA GLY A 236 4.49 0.12 0.86
C GLY A 236 4.21 -1.22 1.57
N GLY A 237 3.35 -2.07 1.05
CA GLY A 237 3.08 -3.42 1.57
C GLY A 237 2.10 -3.52 2.75
N GLY A 238 1.79 -2.41 3.42
CA GLY A 238 0.93 -2.45 4.59
C GLY A 238 -0.54 -2.78 4.28
N ASN A 239 -1.06 -2.36 3.11
CA ASN A 239 -2.39 -2.73 2.66
C ASN A 239 -2.50 -4.26 2.51
N LEU A 240 -1.61 -4.84 1.74
CA LEU A 240 -1.55 -6.28 1.50
C LEU A 240 -1.43 -7.05 2.82
N THR A 241 -0.51 -6.63 3.72
CA THR A 241 -0.31 -7.28 5.02
C THR A 241 -1.58 -7.28 5.86
N GLY A 242 -2.21 -6.12 6.05
CA GLY A 242 -3.42 -6.04 6.89
C GLY A 242 -4.61 -6.77 6.28
N THR A 243 -4.81 -6.70 4.96
CA THR A 243 -5.88 -7.43 4.26
C THR A 243 -5.69 -8.94 4.38
N ALA A 244 -4.48 -9.45 4.14
CA ALA A 244 -4.19 -10.88 4.27
C ALA A 244 -4.46 -11.40 5.69
N ARG A 245 -4.03 -10.64 6.72
CA ARG A 245 -4.33 -10.96 8.12
C ARG A 245 -5.84 -11.00 8.40
N GLY A 246 -6.59 -10.08 7.82
CA GLY A 246 -8.06 -10.07 7.93
C GLY A 246 -8.71 -11.27 7.25
N ILE A 247 -8.21 -11.68 6.08
CA ILE A 247 -8.66 -12.90 5.37
C ILE A 247 -8.37 -14.15 6.21
N GLU A 248 -7.18 -14.26 6.80
CA GLU A 248 -6.82 -15.36 7.71
C GLU A 248 -7.74 -15.40 8.94
N LYS A 249 -8.03 -14.25 9.57
CA LYS A 249 -8.96 -14.14 10.70
C LYS A 249 -10.40 -14.52 10.35
N ALA A 250 -10.81 -14.33 9.11
CA ALA A 250 -12.09 -14.80 8.60
C ALA A 250 -12.07 -16.31 8.23
N GLY A 251 -10.93 -16.98 8.32
CA GLY A 251 -10.77 -18.38 7.92
C GLY A 251 -10.73 -18.59 6.39
N GLY A 252 -10.38 -17.57 5.62
CA GLY A 252 -10.24 -17.61 4.15
C GLY A 252 -8.87 -18.16 3.70
N ILE A 253 -8.45 -19.30 4.26
CA ILE A 253 -7.09 -19.85 4.12
C ILE A 253 -6.70 -20.28 2.70
N ASN A 254 -7.67 -20.51 1.83
CA ASN A 254 -7.45 -20.90 0.43
C ASN A 254 -7.44 -19.71 -0.54
N THR A 255 -7.77 -18.51 -0.06
CA THR A 255 -7.78 -17.29 -0.85
C THR A 255 -6.36 -16.88 -1.22
N LYS A 256 -6.05 -16.74 -2.50
CA LYS A 256 -4.75 -16.29 -2.98
C LYS A 256 -4.60 -14.79 -2.81
N ILE A 257 -3.48 -14.35 -2.26
CA ILE A 257 -3.14 -12.95 -2.06
C ILE A 257 -2.19 -12.51 -3.18
N ILE A 258 -2.66 -11.59 -4.02
CA ILE A 258 -1.93 -11.15 -5.21
C ILE A 258 -1.61 -9.66 -5.09
N GLY A 259 -0.32 -9.33 -5.12
CA GLY A 259 0.14 -7.95 -5.20
C GLY A 259 0.22 -7.48 -6.65
N ALA A 260 -0.23 -6.26 -6.92
CA ALA A 260 -0.11 -5.63 -8.22
C ALA A 260 0.54 -4.24 -8.10
N SER A 261 1.50 -3.93 -8.96
CA SER A 261 2.16 -2.62 -9.02
C SER A 261 2.32 -2.17 -10.47
N VAL A 262 2.52 -0.87 -10.65
CA VAL A 262 2.94 -0.32 -11.94
C VAL A 262 4.42 -0.60 -12.17
N ASP A 263 4.79 -1.07 -13.35
CA ASP A 263 6.20 -1.32 -13.70
C ASP A 263 6.94 0.00 -13.97
N LEU A 264 7.68 0.47 -12.98
CA LEU A 264 8.61 1.58 -13.08
C LEU A 264 10.02 1.08 -12.70
N SER A 265 10.49 0.08 -13.38
CA SER A 265 11.76 -0.61 -13.11
C SER A 265 12.92 0.36 -12.96
N GLY A 266 13.71 0.19 -11.92
CA GLY A 266 14.88 1.02 -11.62
C GLY A 266 14.59 2.38 -11.01
N LEU A 267 13.31 2.75 -10.82
CA LEU A 267 12.91 3.97 -10.15
C LEU A 267 12.60 3.70 -8.68
N HIS A 268 13.05 4.62 -7.83
CA HIS A 268 12.79 4.57 -6.40
C HIS A 268 12.19 5.92 -5.99
N MET A 269 10.93 5.94 -5.58
CA MET A 269 10.20 7.18 -5.29
C MET A 269 10.94 8.09 -4.30
N ALA A 270 11.48 7.52 -3.22
CA ALA A 270 12.18 8.29 -2.19
C ALA A 270 13.56 8.84 -2.63
N SER A 271 14.14 8.33 -3.72
CA SER A 271 15.43 8.77 -4.26
C SER A 271 15.33 9.41 -5.65
N ASP A 272 14.14 9.44 -6.24
CA ASP A 272 13.90 10.01 -7.57
C ASP A 272 13.34 11.43 -7.41
N LEU A 273 14.20 12.41 -7.62
CA LEU A 273 13.83 13.83 -7.54
C LEU A 273 12.80 14.25 -8.60
N ASP A 274 12.64 13.46 -9.66
CA ASP A 274 11.69 13.71 -10.73
C ASP A 274 10.51 12.72 -10.75
N PHE A 275 10.18 12.10 -9.62
CA PHE A 275 9.10 11.11 -9.56
C PHE A 275 7.75 11.65 -10.05
N ASN A 276 7.45 12.93 -9.83
CA ASN A 276 6.26 13.58 -10.35
C ASN A 276 6.19 13.63 -11.87
N LYS A 277 7.35 13.59 -12.54
CA LYS A 277 7.45 13.51 -13.99
C LYS A 277 7.27 12.07 -14.50
N LYS A 278 7.73 11.08 -13.73
CA LYS A 278 7.87 9.70 -14.16
C LYS A 278 6.73 8.78 -13.74
N SER A 279 6.04 9.11 -12.63
CA SER A 279 4.93 8.33 -12.09
C SER A 279 3.68 9.17 -12.01
N PHE A 280 2.67 8.80 -12.79
CA PHE A 280 1.36 9.46 -12.85
C PHE A 280 0.24 8.58 -12.30
N THR A 281 0.61 7.37 -11.93
CA THR A 281 -0.23 6.45 -11.16
C THR A 281 0.42 6.19 -9.82
N THR A 282 -0.17 5.92 -8.76
CA THR A 282 0.47 5.55 -7.49
C THR A 282 0.70 4.03 -7.42
N GLY A 283 1.52 3.52 -6.52
CA GLY A 283 1.72 2.08 -6.33
C GLY A 283 2.72 1.42 -7.27
N HIS A 284 3.75 2.13 -7.69
CA HIS A 284 4.80 1.65 -8.60
C HIS A 284 5.88 0.79 -7.90
N THR A 285 6.60 -0.03 -8.70
CA THR A 285 7.62 -0.97 -8.21
C THR A 285 8.79 -0.31 -7.51
N GLY A 286 9.26 0.83 -8.00
CA GLY A 286 10.36 1.58 -7.40
C GLY A 286 10.09 1.99 -5.96
N PHE A 287 8.83 2.18 -5.60
CA PHE A 287 8.40 2.44 -4.23
C PHE A 287 8.16 1.15 -3.42
N GLY A 288 7.52 0.15 -4.01
CA GLY A 288 7.11 -1.07 -3.33
C GLY A 288 8.27 -1.98 -2.92
N ILE A 289 9.24 -2.18 -3.82
CA ILE A 289 10.34 -3.13 -3.62
C ILE A 289 11.21 -2.80 -2.39
N PRO A 290 11.69 -1.58 -2.17
CA PRO A 290 12.46 -1.24 -0.98
C PRO A 290 11.71 -1.50 0.31
N PHE A 291 10.43 -1.14 0.38
CA PHE A 291 9.63 -1.33 1.59
C PHE A 291 9.31 -2.80 1.89
N MET A 292 9.29 -3.64 0.88
CA MET A 292 9.03 -5.06 1.05
C MET A 292 10.30 -5.85 1.43
N THR A 293 11.49 -5.31 1.12
CA THR A 293 12.77 -6.01 1.32
C THR A 293 13.62 -5.46 2.47
N TRP A 294 13.26 -4.30 3.06
CA TRP A 294 13.93 -3.70 4.21
C TRP A 294 12.95 -3.56 5.38
N PRO A 295 13.27 -4.13 6.55
CA PRO A 295 12.43 -3.99 7.74
C PRO A 295 12.56 -2.61 8.39
N ASP A 296 13.72 -1.97 8.28
CA ASP A 296 14.01 -0.69 8.91
C ASP A 296 13.33 0.46 8.18
N ARG A 297 12.78 1.40 8.97
CA ARG A 297 12.07 2.56 8.48
C ARG A 297 12.62 3.85 9.07
N SER A 298 12.31 4.96 8.41
CA SER A 298 12.61 6.30 8.92
C SER A 298 11.46 6.94 9.69
N ASP A 299 10.29 6.32 9.69
CA ASP A 299 9.06 6.80 10.32
C ASP A 299 8.54 5.89 11.44
N VAL A 300 9.06 4.68 11.57
CA VAL A 300 8.88 3.77 12.72
C VAL A 300 10.18 2.99 12.96
N PRO A 301 10.45 2.55 14.19
CA PRO A 301 11.66 1.78 14.48
C PRO A 301 11.77 0.52 13.61
N ARG A 302 10.64 -0.14 13.37
CA ARG A 302 10.54 -1.32 12.48
C ARG A 302 9.15 -1.40 11.85
N SER A 303 9.09 -1.68 10.57
CA SER A 303 7.83 -1.76 9.82
C SER A 303 6.99 -2.96 10.25
N ALA A 304 5.73 -2.73 10.58
CA ALA A 304 4.76 -3.81 10.78
C ALA A 304 4.18 -4.35 9.45
N ALA A 305 4.50 -3.74 8.31
CA ALA A 305 4.14 -4.25 6.99
C ALA A 305 5.09 -5.38 6.57
N ARG A 306 4.54 -6.56 6.32
CA ARG A 306 5.28 -7.81 6.05
C ARG A 306 4.73 -8.51 4.80
N PRO A 307 4.71 -7.84 3.63
CA PRO A 307 3.97 -8.33 2.46
C PRO A 307 4.49 -9.67 1.93
N LEU A 308 5.81 -9.95 1.96
CA LEU A 308 6.37 -11.20 1.45
C LEU A 308 5.94 -12.46 2.23
N ARG A 309 5.55 -12.29 3.52
CA ARG A 309 4.98 -13.35 4.35
C ARG A 309 3.63 -13.84 3.80
N TYR A 310 2.85 -12.94 3.20
CA TYR A 310 1.47 -13.21 2.81
C TYR A 310 1.27 -13.38 1.31
N MET A 311 2.13 -12.77 0.50
CA MET A 311 1.97 -12.71 -0.95
C MET A 311 2.19 -14.08 -1.62
N ASP A 312 1.20 -14.51 -2.40
CA ASP A 312 1.26 -15.73 -3.21
C ASP A 312 1.78 -15.47 -4.62
N ARG A 313 1.41 -14.31 -5.21
CA ARG A 313 1.78 -13.90 -6.56
C ARG A 313 2.04 -12.39 -6.58
N TYR A 314 3.00 -11.96 -7.36
CA TYR A 314 3.29 -10.55 -7.57
C TYR A 314 3.39 -10.25 -9.06
N VAL A 315 2.64 -9.25 -9.50
CA VAL A 315 2.54 -8.89 -10.92
C VAL A 315 2.73 -7.39 -11.11
N THR A 316 3.16 -7.01 -12.30
CA THR A 316 3.24 -5.60 -12.71
C THR A 316 2.49 -5.36 -14.01
N VAL A 317 2.00 -4.14 -14.14
CA VAL A 317 1.28 -3.61 -15.30
C VAL A 317 1.90 -2.27 -15.70
N THR A 318 1.68 -1.80 -16.93
CA THR A 318 2.20 -0.50 -17.38
C THR A 318 1.28 0.65 -16.95
N GLN A 319 1.78 1.89 -16.98
CA GLN A 319 0.93 3.05 -16.68
C GLN A 319 -0.17 3.23 -17.73
N GLY A 320 0.13 3.00 -18.99
CA GLY A 320 -0.84 3.07 -20.07
C GLY A 320 -2.00 2.11 -19.89
N GLU A 321 -1.73 0.89 -19.44
CA GLU A 321 -2.76 -0.11 -19.14
C GLU A 321 -3.64 0.29 -17.95
N VAL A 322 -3.05 0.91 -16.91
CA VAL A 322 -3.82 1.43 -15.76
C VAL A 322 -4.77 2.53 -16.21
N PHE A 323 -4.31 3.47 -17.03
CA PHE A 323 -5.16 4.53 -17.58
C PHE A 323 -6.27 3.97 -18.50
N TYR A 324 -5.93 3.00 -19.36
CA TYR A 324 -6.90 2.30 -20.17
C TYR A 324 -8.00 1.64 -19.31
N MET A 325 -7.62 0.93 -18.28
CA MET A 325 -8.59 0.26 -17.38
C MET A 325 -9.42 1.26 -16.59
N THR A 326 -8.84 2.42 -16.20
CA THR A 326 -9.56 3.50 -15.52
C THR A 326 -10.68 4.06 -16.40
N GLU A 327 -10.39 4.30 -17.68
CA GLU A 327 -11.38 4.76 -18.63
C GLU A 327 -12.41 3.68 -18.95
N LEU A 328 -11.97 2.44 -19.16
CA LEU A 328 -12.84 1.31 -19.43
C LEU A 328 -13.86 1.07 -18.30
N LEU A 329 -13.41 1.12 -17.03
CA LEU A 329 -14.29 0.99 -15.87
C LEU A 329 -15.39 2.06 -15.89
N ALA A 330 -15.03 3.31 -16.17
CA ALA A 330 -16.00 4.39 -16.25
C ALA A 330 -16.99 4.19 -17.41
N GLN A 331 -16.51 3.78 -18.58
CA GLN A 331 -17.34 3.64 -19.79
C GLN A 331 -18.31 2.47 -19.74
N ILE A 332 -17.91 1.32 -19.17
CA ILE A 332 -18.75 0.12 -19.24
C ILE A 332 -19.46 -0.23 -17.93
N GLU A 333 -18.95 0.22 -16.78
CA GLU A 333 -19.60 0.00 -15.47
C GLU A 333 -20.21 1.28 -14.88
N GLY A 334 -19.94 2.46 -15.50
CA GLY A 334 -20.37 3.74 -14.94
C GLY A 334 -19.70 4.10 -13.62
N MET A 335 -18.53 3.54 -13.37
CA MET A 335 -17.81 3.68 -12.10
C MET A 335 -16.50 4.44 -12.31
N GLU A 336 -16.41 5.66 -11.76
CA GLU A 336 -15.19 6.47 -11.80
C GLU A 336 -14.36 6.24 -10.53
N ARG A 337 -13.12 5.73 -10.68
CA ARG A 337 -12.20 5.47 -9.57
C ARG A 337 -10.78 5.89 -9.95
N GLY A 338 -9.91 6.03 -8.94
CA GLY A 338 -8.54 6.50 -9.12
C GLY A 338 -7.61 5.46 -9.76
N PRO A 339 -6.57 5.90 -10.48
CA PRO A 339 -5.62 5.00 -11.13
C PRO A 339 -4.90 4.05 -10.18
N ALA A 340 -4.67 4.46 -8.92
CA ALA A 340 -4.03 3.61 -7.93
C ALA A 340 -4.82 2.33 -7.63
N GLY A 341 -6.15 2.43 -7.50
CA GLY A 341 -7.04 1.28 -7.33
C GLY A 341 -7.11 0.46 -8.61
N ASN A 342 -7.21 1.14 -9.74
CA ASN A 342 -7.29 0.49 -11.05
C ASN A 342 -6.02 -0.26 -11.48
N THR A 343 -4.90 -0.07 -10.79
CA THR A 343 -3.71 -0.94 -10.92
C THR A 343 -4.05 -2.39 -10.55
N SER A 344 -4.75 -2.60 -9.45
CA SER A 344 -5.20 -3.94 -9.05
C SER A 344 -6.34 -4.45 -9.94
N LEU A 345 -7.21 -3.58 -10.42
CA LEU A 345 -8.28 -3.95 -11.35
C LEU A 345 -7.74 -4.45 -12.69
N MET A 346 -6.72 -3.76 -13.24
CA MET A 346 -6.05 -4.18 -14.47
C MET A 346 -5.43 -5.59 -14.31
N ALA A 347 -4.70 -5.79 -13.23
CA ALA A 347 -4.13 -7.10 -12.94
C ALA A 347 -5.22 -8.18 -12.76
N ALA A 348 -6.29 -7.86 -12.04
CA ALA A 348 -7.40 -8.79 -11.81
C ALA A 348 -8.14 -9.16 -13.11
N PHE A 349 -8.32 -8.22 -14.03
CA PHE A 349 -8.90 -8.48 -15.34
C PHE A 349 -8.10 -9.54 -16.11
N MET A 350 -6.77 -9.43 -16.12
CA MET A 350 -5.91 -10.41 -16.77
C MET A 350 -5.89 -11.74 -16.03
N ILE A 351 -5.74 -11.73 -14.71
CA ILE A 351 -5.71 -12.96 -13.89
C ILE A 351 -7.05 -13.69 -13.95
N SER A 352 -8.17 -12.98 -14.01
CA SER A 352 -9.48 -13.61 -14.11
C SER A 352 -9.56 -14.55 -15.31
N GLN A 353 -8.91 -14.23 -16.43
CA GLN A 353 -8.88 -15.00 -17.65
C GLN A 353 -8.13 -16.34 -17.55
N GLU A 354 -7.27 -16.49 -16.54
CA GLU A 354 -6.58 -17.74 -16.21
C GLU A 354 -7.46 -18.66 -15.35
N MET A 355 -8.42 -18.10 -14.62
CA MET A 355 -9.28 -18.77 -13.64
C MET A 355 -10.53 -19.36 -14.30
N ASP A 356 -11.22 -20.26 -13.60
CA ASP A 356 -12.47 -20.83 -14.08
C ASP A 356 -13.63 -19.82 -13.93
N ASN A 357 -14.66 -19.96 -14.78
CA ASN A 357 -15.75 -18.97 -14.87
C ASN A 357 -16.65 -18.91 -13.62
N ASP A 358 -16.59 -19.91 -12.76
CA ASP A 358 -17.29 -19.96 -11.47
C ASP A 358 -16.43 -19.47 -10.30
N ASP A 359 -15.14 -19.23 -10.49
CA ASP A 359 -14.28 -18.59 -9.53
C ASP A 359 -14.67 -17.13 -9.24
N ILE A 360 -14.22 -16.63 -8.10
CA ILE A 360 -14.39 -15.23 -7.68
C ILE A 360 -13.03 -14.60 -7.45
N ILE A 361 -12.78 -13.50 -8.15
CA ILE A 361 -11.64 -12.62 -7.89
C ILE A 361 -12.15 -11.29 -7.35
N VAL A 362 -11.60 -10.85 -6.21
CA VAL A 362 -11.95 -9.57 -5.58
C VAL A 362 -10.82 -8.58 -5.75
N VAL A 363 -11.16 -7.40 -6.20
CA VAL A 363 -10.26 -6.25 -6.32
C VAL A 363 -10.50 -5.31 -5.14
N GLN A 364 -9.44 -4.83 -4.52
CA GLN A 364 -9.57 -3.67 -3.66
C GLN A 364 -9.49 -2.40 -4.50
N GLU A 365 -10.64 -1.76 -4.69
CA GLU A 365 -10.67 -0.42 -5.27
C GLU A 365 -10.33 0.59 -4.19
N THR A 366 -9.10 1.09 -4.22
CA THR A 366 -8.49 1.71 -3.06
C THR A 366 -8.97 3.12 -2.79
N GLU A 367 -9.50 3.83 -3.82
CA GLU A 367 -9.71 5.26 -3.67
C GLU A 367 -10.65 5.89 -4.70
N TYR A 368 -11.23 7.03 -4.25
CA TYR A 368 -11.76 8.09 -5.09
C TYR A 368 -11.12 9.39 -4.64
N THR A 369 -10.23 9.93 -5.42
CA THR A 369 -9.48 11.13 -5.06
C THR A 369 -9.62 12.20 -6.11
N GLY A 370 -9.68 13.44 -5.68
CA GLY A 370 -9.88 14.65 -6.46
C GLY A 370 -9.46 14.65 -7.95
N ALA A 371 -8.65 15.60 -8.34
CA ALA A 371 -8.28 15.82 -9.75
C ALA A 371 -7.55 14.64 -10.43
N GLY A 372 -6.91 13.77 -9.67
CA GLY A 372 -6.13 12.65 -10.21
C GLY A 372 -6.94 11.45 -10.69
N LYS A 373 -8.24 11.44 -10.47
CA LYS A 373 -9.11 10.34 -10.90
C LYS A 373 -9.38 10.31 -12.40
N HIS A 374 -9.35 11.45 -13.06
CA HIS A 374 -9.60 11.56 -14.49
C HIS A 374 -8.30 11.46 -15.26
N ILE A 375 -8.26 10.61 -16.29
CA ILE A 375 -7.02 10.34 -17.02
C ILE A 375 -6.48 11.51 -17.82
N TYR A 376 -7.36 12.35 -18.42
CA TYR A 376 -6.93 13.42 -19.31
C TYR A 376 -6.04 14.48 -18.66
N PRO A 377 -6.33 15.01 -17.47
CA PRO A 377 -5.42 15.91 -16.78
C PRO A 377 -4.07 15.29 -16.50
N GLN A 378 -4.01 14.03 -16.11
CA GLN A 378 -2.77 13.31 -15.85
C GLN A 378 -1.95 13.10 -17.12
N LEU A 379 -2.57 12.68 -18.21
CA LEU A 379 -1.91 12.49 -19.50
C LEU A 379 -1.44 13.82 -20.12
N THR A 380 -2.21 14.89 -19.98
CA THR A 380 -1.82 16.24 -20.40
C THR A 380 -0.59 16.71 -19.63
N PHE A 381 -0.63 16.59 -18.30
CA PHE A 381 0.49 16.93 -17.43
C PHE A 381 1.74 16.09 -17.76
N ALA A 382 1.59 14.80 -18.07
CA ALA A 382 2.69 13.93 -18.49
C ALA A 382 3.35 14.46 -19.78
N LYS A 383 2.55 14.79 -20.81
CA LYS A 383 3.04 15.35 -22.08
C LYS A 383 3.77 16.67 -21.87
N GLU A 384 3.21 17.60 -21.10
CA GLU A 384 3.83 18.90 -20.79
C GLU A 384 5.14 18.76 -20.04
N ASN A 385 5.35 17.65 -19.34
CA ASN A 385 6.57 17.32 -18.62
C ASN A 385 7.52 16.38 -19.38
N GLY A 386 7.32 16.24 -20.70
CA GLY A 386 8.24 15.55 -21.59
C GLY A 386 8.14 14.03 -21.57
N VAL A 387 6.99 13.47 -21.15
CA VAL A 387 6.68 12.05 -21.29
C VAL A 387 5.90 11.84 -22.59
N GLU A 388 6.35 10.90 -23.42
CA GLU A 388 5.61 10.53 -24.63
C GLU A 388 4.30 9.83 -24.23
N VAL A 389 3.17 10.29 -24.77
CA VAL A 389 1.87 9.64 -24.57
C VAL A 389 1.26 9.33 -25.93
N ARG A 390 1.07 8.04 -26.22
CA ARG A 390 0.49 7.56 -27.48
C ARG A 390 -0.39 6.34 -27.31
N ILE A 391 -1.16 6.04 -28.32
CA ILE A 391 -1.90 4.76 -28.43
C ILE A 391 -0.96 3.74 -29.10
N GLY A 392 -1.00 2.48 -28.63
CA GLY A 392 -0.17 1.43 -29.22
C GLY A 392 -0.12 0.14 -28.38
N ASP A 393 0.94 -0.65 -28.59
CA ASP A 393 1.17 -1.89 -27.84
C ASP A 393 1.89 -1.56 -26.52
N PRO A 394 1.31 -1.93 -25.35
CA PRO A 394 1.91 -1.63 -24.04
C PRO A 394 3.27 -2.29 -23.81
N ILE A 395 3.65 -3.29 -24.59
CA ILE A 395 4.98 -3.90 -24.52
C ILE A 395 6.11 -2.92 -24.86
N ASP A 396 5.80 -1.89 -25.62
CA ASP A 396 6.75 -0.85 -26.03
C ASP A 396 6.87 0.28 -24.99
N GLU A 397 6.10 0.24 -23.91
CA GLU A 397 6.17 1.28 -22.87
C GLU A 397 7.51 1.26 -22.15
N ILE A 398 8.18 2.42 -22.12
CA ILE A 398 9.44 2.60 -21.39
C ILE A 398 9.13 3.34 -20.09
N PRO A 399 9.36 2.69 -18.92
CA PRO A 399 9.08 3.30 -17.63
C PRO A 399 9.74 4.67 -17.42
N GLY A 400 8.94 5.68 -17.12
CA GLY A 400 9.39 7.05 -16.90
C GLY A 400 9.66 7.87 -18.17
N GLU A 401 9.57 7.30 -19.38
CA GLU A 401 9.79 7.97 -20.66
C GLU A 401 8.52 8.00 -21.51
N SER A 402 7.73 6.93 -21.50
CA SER A 402 6.48 6.85 -22.27
C SER A 402 5.33 6.29 -21.48
N ILE A 403 4.11 6.60 -21.92
CA ILE A 403 2.83 6.03 -21.48
C ILE A 403 2.12 5.58 -22.76
N ILE A 404 1.90 4.28 -22.91
CA ILE A 404 1.29 3.71 -24.11
C ILE A 404 -0.09 3.13 -23.76
N ILE A 405 -1.12 3.80 -24.27
CA ILE A 405 -2.52 3.39 -24.06
C ILE A 405 -2.87 2.26 -25.02
N PRO A 406 -3.27 1.08 -24.54
CA PRO A 406 -3.71 -0.02 -25.41
C PRO A 406 -4.95 0.35 -26.24
N GLU A 407 -5.01 -0.12 -27.48
CA GLU A 407 -6.19 0.09 -28.37
C GLU A 407 -7.35 -0.86 -28.04
N HIS A 408 -7.05 -2.04 -27.49
CA HIS A 408 -8.04 -3.09 -27.29
C HIS A 408 -7.69 -3.98 -26.09
N PRO A 409 -8.68 -4.55 -25.35
CA PRO A 409 -8.42 -5.40 -24.18
C PRO A 409 -7.54 -6.64 -24.46
N SER A 410 -7.52 -7.14 -25.72
CA SER A 410 -6.66 -8.26 -26.11
C SER A 410 -5.17 -7.90 -26.19
N LYS A 411 -4.81 -6.61 -26.11
CA LYS A 411 -3.42 -6.13 -26.10
C LYS A 411 -2.87 -5.94 -24.70
N LEU A 412 -3.70 -6.06 -23.69
CA LEU A 412 -3.30 -5.97 -22.30
C LEU A 412 -2.29 -7.07 -21.94
N ILE A 413 -1.27 -6.73 -21.18
CA ILE A 413 -0.22 -7.65 -20.76
C ILE A 413 -0.13 -7.68 -19.24
N LEU A 414 0.40 -8.78 -18.71
CA LEU A 414 0.66 -8.95 -17.30
C LEU A 414 2.08 -9.51 -17.14
N LYS A 415 2.91 -8.80 -16.38
CA LYS A 415 4.29 -9.23 -16.15
C LYS A 415 4.42 -9.88 -14.78
N GLU A 416 4.77 -11.16 -14.78
CA GLU A 416 5.07 -11.89 -13.54
C GLU A 416 6.37 -11.39 -12.91
N GLN A 417 6.32 -11.20 -11.60
CA GLN A 417 7.49 -10.89 -10.80
C GLN A 417 7.95 -12.11 -9.99
N ASN A 418 9.23 -12.41 -10.06
CA ASN A 418 9.79 -13.55 -9.32
C ASN A 418 9.92 -13.21 -7.82
N LEU A 419 8.94 -13.64 -7.02
CA LEU A 419 8.93 -13.44 -5.58
C LEU A 419 10.21 -13.95 -4.87
N ASN A 420 10.83 -15.00 -5.39
CA ASN A 420 12.04 -15.54 -4.77
C ASN A 420 13.22 -14.57 -4.85
N THR A 421 13.26 -13.69 -5.85
CA THR A 421 14.27 -12.62 -5.94
C THR A 421 14.12 -11.65 -4.75
N TYR A 422 12.89 -11.23 -4.45
CA TYR A 422 12.61 -10.32 -3.35
C TYR A 422 12.79 -10.99 -1.98
N ARG A 423 12.40 -12.25 -1.85
CA ARG A 423 12.62 -13.07 -0.65
C ARG A 423 14.09 -13.22 -0.33
N LYS A 424 14.93 -13.51 -1.33
CA LYS A 424 16.40 -13.53 -1.19
C LYS A 424 16.95 -12.16 -0.78
N SER A 425 16.43 -11.06 -1.36
CA SER A 425 16.82 -9.71 -0.99
C SER A 425 16.48 -9.38 0.47
N LEU A 426 15.29 -9.77 0.95
CA LEU A 426 14.90 -9.61 2.34
C LEU A 426 15.85 -10.38 3.28
N ILE A 427 16.18 -11.63 2.97
CA ILE A 427 17.14 -12.43 3.74
C ILE A 427 18.50 -11.73 3.77
N LYS A 428 19.02 -11.32 2.61
CA LYS A 428 20.30 -10.61 2.50
C LYS A 428 20.34 -9.33 3.34
N ASN A 429 19.28 -8.53 3.26
CA ASN A 429 19.19 -7.28 4.00
C ASN A 429 19.15 -7.48 5.53
N ASN A 430 18.43 -8.50 6.01
CA ASN A 430 18.43 -8.85 7.43
C ASN A 430 19.80 -9.35 7.91
N LEU A 431 20.56 -10.01 7.04
CA LEU A 431 21.86 -10.57 7.40
C LEU A 431 23.05 -9.59 7.24
N LYS A 432 22.80 -8.37 6.75
CA LYS A 432 23.87 -7.42 6.39
C LYS A 432 24.90 -7.18 7.51
N ASN A 433 24.47 -7.18 8.76
CA ASN A 433 25.31 -6.86 9.93
C ASN A 433 25.59 -8.09 10.82
N ILE A 434 25.28 -9.31 10.35
CA ILE A 434 25.43 -10.53 11.15
C ILE A 434 26.35 -11.51 10.43
N LYS A 435 27.29 -12.09 11.17
CA LYS A 435 28.14 -13.17 10.66
C LYS A 435 27.34 -14.48 10.63
N LYS A 436 27.47 -15.26 9.56
CA LYS A 436 26.74 -16.54 9.40
C LYS A 436 26.88 -17.48 10.61
N LYS A 437 28.07 -17.53 11.23
CA LYS A 437 28.36 -18.37 12.40
C LYS A 437 27.57 -17.99 13.65
N ASP A 438 27.09 -16.74 13.72
CA ASP A 438 26.38 -16.20 14.87
C ASP A 438 24.83 -16.31 14.72
N LEU A 439 24.35 -16.87 13.58
CA LEU A 439 22.95 -17.11 13.33
C LEU A 439 22.40 -18.20 14.24
N LEU A 440 21.27 -17.93 14.84
CA LEU A 440 20.54 -18.86 15.71
C LEU A 440 19.44 -19.59 14.90
N LYS A 441 18.95 -20.69 15.44
CA LYS A 441 17.80 -21.42 14.86
C LYS A 441 16.57 -20.51 14.76
N GLU A 442 16.34 -19.69 15.78
CA GLU A 442 15.24 -18.71 15.83
C GLU A 442 15.31 -17.68 14.68
N ASP A 443 16.53 -17.25 14.27
CA ASP A 443 16.70 -16.35 13.13
C ASP A 443 16.29 -17.01 11.81
N ILE A 444 16.60 -18.29 11.63
CA ILE A 444 16.23 -19.05 10.43
C ILE A 444 14.71 -19.28 10.39
N GLU A 445 14.10 -19.61 11.53
CA GLU A 445 12.64 -19.76 11.66
C GLU A 445 11.93 -18.43 11.35
N PHE A 446 12.43 -17.32 11.89
CA PHE A 446 11.94 -15.98 11.60
C PHE A 446 12.03 -15.66 10.09
N LEU A 447 13.18 -15.87 9.45
CA LEU A 447 13.34 -15.64 8.02
C LEU A 447 12.43 -16.54 7.17
N SER A 448 12.21 -17.79 7.59
CA SER A 448 11.28 -18.72 6.96
C SER A 448 9.85 -18.16 6.98
N GLU A 449 9.40 -17.69 8.12
CA GLU A 449 8.08 -17.07 8.26
C GLU A 449 7.94 -15.78 7.45
N GLU A 450 8.93 -14.87 7.50
CA GLU A 450 8.88 -13.58 6.80
C GLU A 450 8.95 -13.70 5.28
N THR A 451 9.48 -14.79 4.79
CA THR A 451 9.67 -15.03 3.35
C THR A 451 8.71 -16.06 2.77
N LYS A 452 7.91 -16.76 3.60
CA LYS A 452 7.06 -17.89 3.14
C LYS A 452 7.89 -18.98 2.43
N LEU A 453 9.16 -19.13 2.81
CA LEU A 453 10.07 -20.19 2.34
C LEU A 453 10.23 -21.26 3.43
N SER A 454 10.51 -22.49 3.04
CA SER A 454 10.87 -23.52 4.00
C SER A 454 12.20 -23.21 4.69
N ILE A 455 12.42 -23.77 5.88
CA ILE A 455 13.68 -23.65 6.62
C ILE A 455 14.88 -24.10 5.75
N ASN A 456 14.73 -25.18 4.98
CA ASN A 456 15.76 -25.67 4.10
C ASN A 456 16.12 -24.69 2.97
N GLU A 457 15.12 -24.05 2.36
CA GLU A 457 15.36 -23.02 1.34
C GLU A 457 16.08 -21.80 1.92
N VAL A 458 15.65 -21.32 3.10
CA VAL A 458 16.34 -20.23 3.80
C VAL A 458 17.79 -20.60 4.09
N MET A 459 18.04 -21.78 4.65
CA MET A 459 19.41 -22.26 4.93
C MET A 459 20.29 -22.35 3.67
N ASN A 460 19.72 -22.80 2.54
CA ASN A 460 20.43 -22.83 1.28
C ASN A 460 20.79 -21.42 0.79
N ILE A 461 19.87 -20.46 0.90
CA ILE A 461 20.14 -19.07 0.55
C ILE A 461 21.24 -18.50 1.45
N VAL A 462 21.16 -18.71 2.76
CA VAL A 462 22.16 -18.24 3.73
C VAL A 462 23.55 -18.82 3.45
N LYS A 463 23.64 -20.08 3.01
CA LYS A 463 24.93 -20.70 2.63
C LYS A 463 25.55 -20.01 1.39
N LEU A 464 24.74 -19.56 0.46
CA LEU A 464 25.19 -18.93 -0.79
C LEU A 464 25.56 -17.45 -0.64
N LEU A 465 25.03 -16.75 0.40
CA LEU A 465 25.39 -15.37 0.74
C LEU A 465 26.70 -15.30 1.50
#